data_cf48c98bf26f6105db4a8f129e7d5361
#
_entry.id   cf48c98bf26f6105db4a8f129e7d5361
#
_cell.length_a   1.000
_cell.length_b   1.000
_cell.length_c   1.000
_cell.angle_alpha   90.00
_cell.angle_beta   90.00
_cell.angle_gamma   90.00
#
_symmetry.space_group_name_H-M   'P 1'
#
loop_
_entity.id
_entity.type
_entity.pdbx_description
1 polymer ?
#
loop_
_entity_poly.entity_id
_entity_poly.type
_entity_poly.pdbx_seq_one_letter_code
_entity_poly.pdbx_strand_id
1 'polypeptide(L)'
;MQRRDFCKSAAIGGALAALPAPLMRAFATEPAAAAGAELQAVTLSGKPTVIPAAAVKDFAANFHGKLLSASDAEYDQARRLWNKMIDRRPALIARCSGAADIARAVSFARERELLVAVRGGGRSFPGYSMCEGGLVIDLSMMRGVRVDPIARTAQVAGGSWIGDLDWEAQQFGLATTMGEISNTGVAGLTLGGGYGWLARRHGLACDNLLAVDLITADGKLLRVSKSDNPDLFWAIRGGGGNFGVVSSFEYRLHQVGPKVLAGDLAYAPAQTRDALEQYAHFAARAPRELSGEFSWGGAEGPDGDLTLSLCYSGDPKDGEKALQPLRTGVKARADSIRLQDYVAVQRQYDGPPLSSQNQYLKGGYVAELTPAFFEALINEVRPNALLSIVLEHCGGTISDVAPNATAIAHRSEQFQLLVAASWKDAADNEANRARVHAAWDKISTFTNGFYVNLNTADQKAVDDNYGPNRARLSALKKEYDPANLFRLNANIRPST
;
A
#
# COMPACT_ATOMS: atom_id res chain seq x y z
N MET A 1 50.42 17.70 -12.84
CA MET A 1 50.21 17.20 -14.22
C MET A 1 49.11 18.02 -14.85
N GLN A 2 49.46 18.77 -15.91
CA GLN A 2 48.56 19.78 -16.47
C GLN A 2 47.69 19.17 -17.58
N ARG A 3 46.47 19.70 -17.72
CA ARG A 3 45.40 19.32 -18.66
C ARG A 3 45.77 19.26 -20.17
N ARG A 4 47.06 19.45 -20.54
CA ARG A 4 47.54 19.49 -21.94
C ARG A 4 48.05 18.18 -22.50
N ASP A 5 48.24 17.14 -21.68
CA ASP A 5 48.83 15.86 -22.14
C ASP A 5 47.83 14.80 -22.53
N PHE A 6 46.51 15.08 -22.36
CA PHE A 6 45.44 14.12 -22.73
C PHE A 6 45.00 14.21 -24.21
N CYS A 7 45.41 15.25 -24.92
CA CYS A 7 44.94 15.45 -26.30
C CYS A 7 45.95 15.04 -27.41
N LYS A 8 47.03 14.34 -27.09
CA LYS A 8 48.06 13.99 -28.10
C LYS A 8 48.19 12.48 -28.43
N SER A 9 47.26 11.63 -27.97
CA SER A 9 47.32 10.19 -28.26
C SER A 9 46.10 9.63 -29.03
N ALA A 10 45.41 10.47 -29.79
CA ALA A 10 44.27 10.07 -30.61
C ALA A 10 44.51 10.32 -32.10
N ALA A 11 45.59 9.80 -32.63
CA ALA A 11 45.85 9.77 -34.05
C ALA A 11 46.75 8.61 -34.44
N ILE A 12 46.24 7.38 -34.43
CA ILE A 12 46.80 6.24 -35.24
C ILE A 12 45.66 5.31 -35.59
N GLY A 13 45.39 5.13 -36.88
CA GLY A 13 44.97 3.90 -37.50
C GLY A 13 43.49 3.59 -37.50
N GLY A 14 42.82 4.00 -38.58
CA GLY A 14 41.56 3.37 -38.99
C GLY A 14 41.72 1.90 -39.30
N ALA A 15 40.99 1.08 -38.59
CA ALA A 15 40.57 -0.23 -39.07
C ALA A 15 39.10 -0.38 -38.69
N LEU A 16 38.20 -0.04 -39.64
CA LEU A 16 36.81 -0.51 -39.62
C LEU A 16 36.85 -2.04 -39.75
N ALA A 17 36.89 -2.71 -38.60
CA ALA A 17 36.52 -4.10 -38.51
C ALA A 17 35.00 -4.15 -38.44
N ALA A 18 34.37 -4.54 -39.53
CA ALA A 18 32.93 -4.86 -39.60
C ALA A 18 32.61 -5.91 -38.54
N LEU A 19 31.87 -5.52 -37.51
CA LEU A 19 31.27 -6.44 -36.56
C LEU A 19 30.25 -7.30 -37.31
N PRO A 20 30.22 -8.63 -37.12
CA PRO A 20 29.30 -9.50 -37.82
C PRO A 20 27.84 -9.17 -37.47
N ALA A 21 26.99 -9.14 -38.49
CA ALA A 21 25.57 -8.79 -38.43
C ALA A 21 24.69 -9.44 -37.32
N PRO A 22 25.07 -10.54 -36.63
CA PRO A 22 24.24 -11.08 -35.54
C PRO A 22 24.30 -10.29 -34.23
N LEU A 23 25.27 -9.40 -33.99
CA LEU A 23 25.37 -8.65 -32.77
C LEU A 23 24.53 -7.36 -32.75
N MET A 24 24.10 -6.84 -33.88
CA MET A 24 23.17 -5.71 -33.94
C MET A 24 21.69 -6.10 -33.73
N ARG A 25 21.36 -7.38 -33.82
CA ARG A 25 19.99 -7.88 -33.55
C ARG A 25 19.68 -8.09 -32.04
N ALA A 26 20.69 -8.07 -31.17
CA ALA A 26 20.50 -8.33 -29.74
C ALA A 26 19.94 -7.13 -28.97
N PHE A 27 19.78 -5.94 -29.57
CA PHE A 27 19.17 -4.75 -28.97
C PHE A 27 17.87 -4.29 -29.62
N ALA A 28 17.41 -4.96 -30.66
CA ALA A 28 16.05 -4.81 -31.12
C ALA A 28 15.20 -5.77 -30.29
N THR A 29 14.63 -5.32 -29.17
CA THR A 29 13.51 -5.98 -28.53
C THR A 29 12.41 -6.08 -29.58
N GLU A 30 12.18 -7.30 -30.11
CA GLU A 30 10.97 -7.55 -30.91
C GLU A 30 9.78 -7.11 -30.08
N PRO A 31 8.84 -6.30 -30.61
CA PRO A 31 7.60 -6.02 -29.91
C PRO A 31 6.92 -7.35 -29.63
N ALA A 32 6.59 -7.58 -28.36
CA ALA A 32 5.99 -8.81 -27.88
C ALA A 32 4.76 -9.22 -28.73
N ALA A 33 4.53 -10.53 -28.83
CA ALA A 33 3.58 -11.21 -29.70
C ALA A 33 2.09 -10.85 -29.58
N ALA A 34 1.70 -9.90 -28.70
CA ALA A 34 0.32 -9.41 -28.53
C ALA A 34 -0.26 -8.71 -29.77
N ALA A 35 0.55 -8.41 -30.79
CA ALA A 35 0.17 -7.52 -31.91
C ALA A 35 -0.68 -8.17 -33.03
N GLY A 36 -1.22 -9.37 -32.84
CA GLY A 36 -1.85 -10.11 -33.95
C GLY A 36 -3.28 -10.61 -33.77
N ALA A 37 -3.86 -10.58 -32.59
CA ALA A 37 -5.19 -11.15 -32.34
C ALA A 37 -6.16 -10.11 -31.69
N GLU A 38 -7.46 -10.27 -31.99
CA GLU A 38 -8.51 -9.59 -31.26
C GLU A 38 -8.53 -10.05 -29.79
N LEU A 39 -8.75 -9.13 -28.84
CA LEU A 39 -8.84 -9.45 -27.42
C LEU A 39 -10.27 -9.30 -26.93
N GLN A 40 -10.81 -10.35 -26.32
CA GLN A 40 -12.08 -10.25 -25.59
C GLN A 40 -11.87 -9.40 -24.35
N ALA A 41 -12.74 -8.42 -24.15
CA ALA A 41 -12.60 -7.46 -23.07
C ALA A 41 -13.93 -7.15 -22.40
N VAL A 42 -13.87 -6.35 -21.31
CA VAL A 42 -15.02 -5.92 -20.54
C VAL A 42 -15.00 -4.39 -20.40
N THR A 43 -16.13 -3.78 -20.63
CA THR A 43 -16.32 -2.32 -20.49
C THR A 43 -16.47 -1.89 -19.04
N LEU A 44 -16.43 -0.58 -18.77
CA LEU A 44 -16.78 0.04 -17.49
C LEU A 44 -18.17 -0.38 -16.97
N SER A 45 -19.13 -0.61 -17.87
CA SER A 45 -20.47 -1.06 -17.51
C SER A 45 -20.57 -2.57 -17.25
N GLY A 46 -19.46 -3.32 -17.35
CA GLY A 46 -19.44 -4.77 -17.19
C GLY A 46 -19.90 -5.56 -18.41
N LYS A 47 -20.10 -4.91 -19.56
CA LYS A 47 -20.54 -5.57 -20.79
C LYS A 47 -19.35 -6.13 -21.57
N PRO A 48 -19.49 -7.30 -22.21
CA PRO A 48 -18.47 -7.80 -23.12
C PRO A 48 -18.22 -6.82 -24.28
N THR A 49 -16.97 -6.72 -24.70
CA THR A 49 -16.51 -5.95 -25.87
C THR A 49 -15.28 -6.62 -26.48
N VAL A 50 -14.83 -6.13 -27.61
CA VAL A 50 -13.66 -6.61 -28.33
C VAL A 50 -12.68 -5.46 -28.54
N ILE A 51 -11.40 -5.70 -28.26
CA ILE A 51 -10.32 -4.80 -28.66
C ILE A 51 -9.77 -5.31 -29.99
N PRO A 52 -9.94 -4.55 -31.11
CA PRO A 52 -9.46 -4.97 -32.42
C PRO A 52 -7.92 -5.14 -32.43
N ALA A 53 -7.41 -6.13 -33.16
CA ALA A 53 -5.96 -6.37 -33.31
C ALA A 53 -5.19 -5.13 -33.80
N ALA A 54 -5.78 -4.34 -34.69
CA ALA A 54 -5.20 -3.09 -35.18
C ALA A 54 -5.02 -2.07 -34.06
N ALA A 55 -5.98 -1.98 -33.12
CA ALA A 55 -5.91 -1.06 -31.98
C ALA A 55 -4.82 -1.49 -30.97
N VAL A 56 -4.67 -2.79 -30.74
CA VAL A 56 -3.58 -3.31 -29.89
C VAL A 56 -2.22 -3.02 -30.53
N LYS A 57 -2.09 -3.21 -31.84
CA LYS A 57 -0.87 -2.91 -32.60
C LYS A 57 -0.50 -1.43 -32.55
N ASP A 58 -1.47 -0.54 -32.75
CA ASP A 58 -1.25 0.91 -32.67
C ASP A 58 -0.86 1.34 -31.25
N PHE A 59 -1.51 0.80 -30.24
CA PHE A 59 -1.15 1.03 -28.85
C PHE A 59 0.29 0.58 -28.57
N ALA A 60 0.67 -0.63 -29.01
CA ALA A 60 2.03 -1.16 -28.84
C ALA A 60 3.10 -0.31 -29.55
N ALA A 61 2.82 0.18 -30.76
CA ALA A 61 3.74 1.01 -31.53
C ALA A 61 4.10 2.35 -30.85
N ASN A 62 3.22 2.83 -29.97
CA ASN A 62 3.35 4.08 -29.26
C ASN A 62 3.57 3.92 -27.74
N PHE A 63 3.92 2.74 -27.26
CA PHE A 63 4.09 2.38 -25.87
C PHE A 63 5.52 1.91 -25.61
N HIS A 64 6.25 2.55 -24.68
CA HIS A 64 7.64 2.21 -24.40
C HIS A 64 7.81 1.05 -23.41
N GLY A 65 6.83 0.85 -22.55
CA GLY A 65 6.79 -0.26 -21.61
C GLY A 65 6.48 -1.59 -22.32
N LYS A 66 5.87 -2.50 -21.60
CA LYS A 66 5.52 -3.83 -22.13
C LYS A 66 4.02 -4.07 -22.05
N LEU A 67 3.42 -4.50 -23.17
CA LEU A 67 2.03 -4.97 -23.20
C LEU A 67 2.02 -6.50 -23.10
N LEU A 68 1.16 -7.02 -22.21
CA LEU A 68 0.99 -8.46 -22.01
C LEU A 68 -0.48 -8.84 -22.18
N SER A 69 -0.73 -9.88 -22.95
CA SER A 69 -2.01 -10.56 -23.11
C SER A 69 -1.89 -12.02 -22.66
N ALA A 70 -2.98 -12.76 -22.66
CA ALA A 70 -2.98 -14.17 -22.25
C ALA A 70 -2.06 -15.08 -23.10
N SER A 71 -1.62 -14.63 -24.28
CA SER A 71 -0.66 -15.36 -25.13
C SER A 71 0.81 -15.18 -24.71
N ASP A 72 1.10 -14.23 -23.83
CA ASP A 72 2.47 -13.92 -23.44
C ASP A 72 2.93 -14.77 -22.25
N ALA A 73 4.15 -15.29 -22.30
CA ALA A 73 4.69 -16.18 -21.25
C ALA A 73 4.74 -15.54 -19.86
N GLU A 74 4.89 -14.22 -19.77
CA GLU A 74 4.96 -13.48 -18.52
C GLU A 74 3.56 -13.11 -17.96
N TYR A 75 2.49 -13.33 -18.73
CA TYR A 75 1.14 -12.87 -18.35
C TYR A 75 0.67 -13.45 -17.01
N ASP A 76 0.78 -14.76 -16.83
CA ASP A 76 0.31 -15.40 -15.60
C ASP A 76 1.09 -14.95 -14.35
N GLN A 77 2.36 -14.60 -14.51
CA GLN A 77 3.13 -13.99 -13.42
C GLN A 77 2.70 -12.53 -13.16
N ALA A 78 2.50 -11.75 -14.22
CA ALA A 78 2.18 -10.33 -14.14
C ALA A 78 0.79 -10.07 -13.53
N ARG A 79 -0.21 -10.95 -13.76
CA ARG A 79 -1.56 -10.79 -13.21
C ARG A 79 -1.71 -11.20 -11.75
N ARG A 80 -0.74 -11.90 -11.15
CA ARG A 80 -0.82 -12.34 -9.76
C ARG A 80 -0.72 -11.16 -8.80
N LEU A 81 -1.60 -11.17 -7.80
CA LEU A 81 -1.53 -10.28 -6.65
C LEU A 81 -0.97 -11.03 -5.44
N TRP A 82 -0.58 -10.27 -4.41
CA TRP A 82 -0.10 -10.86 -3.16
C TRP A 82 -1.12 -11.81 -2.53
N ASN A 83 -2.41 -11.44 -2.49
CA ASN A 83 -3.48 -12.32 -2.01
C ASN A 83 -3.84 -13.36 -3.08
N LYS A 84 -3.53 -14.63 -2.84
CA LYS A 84 -3.78 -15.73 -3.76
C LYS A 84 -5.27 -15.92 -4.09
N MET A 85 -6.18 -15.49 -3.20
CA MET A 85 -7.63 -15.58 -3.43
C MET A 85 -8.08 -14.75 -4.65
N ILE A 86 -7.28 -13.77 -5.08
CA ILE A 86 -7.57 -12.92 -6.22
C ILE A 86 -6.94 -13.51 -7.48
N ASP A 87 -7.75 -14.21 -8.26
CA ASP A 87 -7.35 -14.83 -9.55
C ASP A 87 -8.20 -14.24 -10.68
N ARG A 88 -7.81 -13.07 -11.19
CA ARG A 88 -8.46 -12.36 -12.27
C ARG A 88 -7.61 -12.38 -13.53
N ARG A 89 -8.29 -12.36 -14.71
CA ARG A 89 -7.66 -12.43 -16.03
C ARG A 89 -7.98 -11.17 -16.83
N PRO A 90 -7.13 -10.12 -16.78
CA PRO A 90 -7.31 -8.94 -17.61
C PRO A 90 -7.15 -9.26 -19.10
N ALA A 91 -7.84 -8.52 -19.97
CA ALA A 91 -7.64 -8.62 -21.41
C ALA A 91 -6.22 -8.16 -21.81
N LEU A 92 -5.71 -7.14 -21.12
CA LEU A 92 -4.40 -6.54 -21.39
C LEU A 92 -3.77 -6.00 -20.12
N ILE A 93 -2.46 -6.19 -19.96
CA ILE A 93 -1.64 -5.58 -18.91
C ILE A 93 -0.64 -4.62 -19.57
N ALA A 94 -0.77 -3.33 -19.30
CA ALA A 94 0.14 -2.28 -19.74
C ALA A 94 1.17 -2.00 -18.64
N ARG A 95 2.34 -2.64 -18.73
CA ARG A 95 3.46 -2.42 -17.80
C ARG A 95 4.20 -1.16 -18.22
N CYS A 96 3.89 -0.05 -17.54
CA CYS A 96 4.36 1.27 -17.87
C CYS A 96 5.82 1.47 -17.46
N SER A 97 6.60 2.17 -18.30
CA SER A 97 7.98 2.59 -18.04
C SER A 97 8.08 4.05 -17.59
N GLY A 98 7.01 4.83 -17.75
CA GLY A 98 6.98 6.26 -17.38
C GLY A 98 5.58 6.88 -17.47
N ALA A 99 5.49 8.17 -17.13
CA ALA A 99 4.22 8.91 -17.12
C ALA A 99 3.54 8.97 -18.50
N ALA A 100 4.31 9.01 -19.59
CA ALA A 100 3.78 9.00 -20.94
C ALA A 100 3.05 7.70 -21.26
N ASP A 101 3.57 6.55 -20.82
CA ASP A 101 2.92 5.25 -20.99
C ASP A 101 1.61 5.20 -20.17
N ILE A 102 1.61 5.74 -18.95
CA ILE A 102 0.39 5.83 -18.13
C ILE A 102 -0.69 6.65 -18.86
N ALA A 103 -0.32 7.83 -19.37
CA ALA A 103 -1.25 8.70 -20.09
C ALA A 103 -1.84 8.01 -21.33
N ARG A 104 -1.01 7.27 -22.08
CA ARG A 104 -1.46 6.48 -23.23
C ARG A 104 -2.39 5.33 -22.82
N ALA A 105 -2.08 4.61 -21.74
CA ALA A 105 -2.91 3.53 -21.23
C ALA A 105 -4.28 4.05 -20.73
N VAL A 106 -4.29 5.18 -20.04
CA VAL A 106 -5.53 5.87 -19.61
C VAL A 106 -6.37 6.28 -20.82
N SER A 107 -5.76 6.92 -21.83
CA SER A 107 -6.44 7.34 -23.04
C SER A 107 -7.00 6.14 -23.82
N PHE A 108 -6.20 5.09 -23.99
CA PHE A 108 -6.63 3.87 -24.65
C PHE A 108 -7.84 3.22 -23.97
N ALA A 109 -7.84 3.14 -22.65
CA ALA A 109 -8.94 2.60 -21.87
C ALA A 109 -10.20 3.47 -21.95
N ARG A 110 -10.04 4.78 -21.82
CA ARG A 110 -11.14 5.75 -21.87
C ARG A 110 -11.84 5.73 -23.22
N GLU A 111 -11.10 5.79 -24.32
CA GLU A 111 -11.64 5.81 -25.69
C GLU A 111 -12.42 4.53 -26.05
N ARG A 112 -12.16 3.44 -25.35
CA ARG A 112 -12.80 2.12 -25.56
C ARG A 112 -13.71 1.73 -24.39
N GLU A 113 -13.91 2.67 -23.45
CA GLU A 113 -14.72 2.46 -22.24
C GLU A 113 -14.34 1.19 -21.47
N LEU A 114 -13.07 0.79 -21.45
CA LEU A 114 -12.62 -0.44 -20.82
C LEU A 114 -12.66 -0.33 -19.30
N LEU A 115 -12.94 -1.45 -18.63
CA LEU A 115 -12.72 -1.59 -17.19
C LEU A 115 -11.23 -1.45 -16.89
N VAL A 116 -10.88 -0.60 -15.91
CA VAL A 116 -9.49 -0.29 -15.57
C VAL A 116 -9.17 -0.68 -14.14
N ALA A 117 -8.02 -1.33 -13.95
CA ALA A 117 -7.37 -1.44 -12.65
C ALA A 117 -5.96 -0.81 -12.70
N VAL A 118 -5.51 -0.26 -11.57
CA VAL A 118 -4.15 0.29 -11.44
C VAL A 118 -3.37 -0.55 -10.45
N ARG A 119 -2.20 -1.04 -10.86
CA ARG A 119 -1.30 -1.82 -10.04
C ARG A 119 -0.04 -1.02 -9.70
N GLY A 120 0.12 -0.64 -8.41
CA GLY A 120 1.40 -0.22 -7.84
C GLY A 120 2.19 -1.46 -7.38
N GLY A 121 2.25 -1.71 -6.07
CA GLY A 121 2.95 -2.88 -5.50
C GLY A 121 2.20 -4.21 -5.56
N GLY A 122 0.93 -4.25 -5.98
CA GLY A 122 0.16 -5.49 -6.10
C GLY A 122 -0.30 -6.12 -4.78
N ARG A 123 -0.33 -5.36 -3.67
CA ARG A 123 -0.72 -5.83 -2.32
C ARG A 123 -2.13 -5.36 -1.91
N SER A 124 -3.05 -5.24 -2.85
CA SER A 124 -4.44 -4.90 -2.56
C SER A 124 -5.18 -6.10 -1.97
N PHE A 125 -5.58 -6.05 -0.70
CA PHE A 125 -6.40 -7.10 -0.07
C PHE A 125 -7.74 -7.33 -0.78
N PRO A 126 -8.50 -6.25 -1.15
CA PRO A 126 -9.73 -6.41 -1.92
C PRO A 126 -9.51 -6.81 -3.38
N GLY A 127 -8.26 -6.80 -3.87
CA GLY A 127 -7.95 -7.13 -5.25
C GLY A 127 -8.24 -6.00 -6.26
N TYR A 128 -8.34 -4.75 -5.82
CA TYR A 128 -8.64 -3.61 -6.70
C TYR A 128 -7.55 -3.32 -7.74
N SER A 129 -6.32 -3.80 -7.51
CA SER A 129 -5.21 -3.63 -8.44
C SER A 129 -5.19 -4.64 -9.61
N MET A 130 -6.27 -5.40 -9.78
CA MET A 130 -6.47 -6.33 -10.90
C MET A 130 -7.94 -6.37 -11.31
N CYS A 131 -8.24 -6.54 -12.59
CA CYS A 131 -9.60 -6.63 -13.11
C CYS A 131 -9.80 -7.89 -13.96
N GLU A 132 -11.04 -8.32 -14.08
CA GLU A 132 -11.44 -9.36 -15.01
C GLU A 132 -11.75 -8.74 -16.39
N GLY A 133 -11.12 -9.22 -17.46
CA GLY A 133 -11.39 -8.82 -18.84
C GLY A 133 -11.09 -7.34 -19.18
N GLY A 134 -10.54 -6.55 -18.26
CA GLY A 134 -10.25 -5.12 -18.46
C GLY A 134 -8.78 -4.86 -18.83
N LEU A 135 -8.37 -3.59 -18.73
CA LEU A 135 -6.99 -3.13 -18.83
C LEU A 135 -6.39 -2.93 -17.46
N VAL A 136 -5.21 -3.49 -17.20
CA VAL A 136 -4.40 -3.19 -16.00
C VAL A 136 -3.29 -2.22 -16.37
N ILE A 137 -3.24 -1.06 -15.72
CA ILE A 137 -2.12 -0.11 -15.77
C ILE A 137 -1.16 -0.53 -14.67
N ASP A 138 -0.06 -1.19 -15.05
CA ASP A 138 0.92 -1.78 -14.13
C ASP A 138 2.17 -0.89 -14.03
N LEU A 139 2.43 -0.37 -12.83
CA LEU A 139 3.56 0.51 -12.52
C LEU A 139 4.78 -0.26 -12.03
N SER A 140 4.76 -1.59 -11.98
CA SER A 140 5.82 -2.41 -11.36
C SER A 140 7.22 -2.22 -11.98
N MET A 141 7.31 -1.69 -13.21
CA MET A 141 8.57 -1.31 -13.85
C MET A 141 9.06 0.07 -13.44
N MET A 142 8.20 0.91 -12.87
CA MET A 142 8.52 2.27 -12.45
C MET A 142 8.99 2.28 -11.00
N ARG A 143 10.19 1.76 -10.76
CA ARG A 143 10.81 1.74 -9.43
C ARG A 143 12.03 2.66 -9.41
N GLY A 144 12.13 3.45 -8.35
CA GLY A 144 13.27 4.33 -8.13
C GLY A 144 12.99 5.32 -7.02
N VAL A 145 14.03 5.60 -6.23
CA VAL A 145 13.99 6.55 -5.12
C VAL A 145 15.17 7.49 -5.25
N ARG A 146 14.92 8.78 -5.06
CA ARG A 146 15.95 9.81 -4.98
C ARG A 146 15.76 10.61 -3.71
N VAL A 147 16.73 10.54 -2.81
CA VAL A 147 16.75 11.28 -1.55
C VAL A 147 17.55 12.57 -1.70
N ASP A 148 16.99 13.68 -1.21
CA ASP A 148 17.72 14.92 -0.93
C ASP A 148 17.90 15.03 0.60
N PRO A 149 19.08 14.72 1.13
CA PRO A 149 19.31 14.74 2.58
C PRO A 149 19.38 16.15 3.16
N ILE A 150 19.64 17.18 2.34
CA ILE A 150 19.70 18.58 2.78
C ILE A 150 18.28 19.12 2.94
N ALA A 151 17.44 18.95 1.91
CA ALA A 151 16.04 19.33 1.93
C ALA A 151 15.20 18.36 2.80
N ARG A 152 15.73 17.20 3.14
CA ARG A 152 15.03 16.08 3.80
C ARG A 152 13.75 15.71 3.06
N THR A 153 13.90 15.45 1.77
CA THR A 153 12.81 15.00 0.90
C THR A 153 13.22 13.75 0.13
N ALA A 154 12.25 12.99 -0.34
CA ALA A 154 12.45 11.88 -1.25
C ALA A 154 11.46 11.93 -2.40
N GLN A 155 11.94 11.78 -3.64
CA GLN A 155 11.14 11.49 -4.81
C GLN A 155 11.10 9.97 -5.01
N VAL A 156 9.88 9.42 -5.14
CA VAL A 156 9.62 7.98 -5.17
C VAL A 156 8.70 7.66 -6.34
N ALA A 157 9.12 6.79 -7.24
CA ALA A 157 8.31 6.37 -8.39
C ALA A 157 7.09 5.53 -7.96
N GLY A 158 5.98 5.61 -8.71
CA GLY A 158 4.68 5.04 -8.34
C GLY A 158 4.63 3.52 -8.20
N GLY A 159 5.57 2.79 -8.77
CA GLY A 159 5.72 1.34 -8.63
C GLY A 159 6.71 0.89 -7.56
N SER A 160 7.35 1.82 -6.83
CA SER A 160 8.32 1.50 -5.77
C SER A 160 7.65 0.82 -4.58
N TRP A 161 8.43 0.03 -3.88
CA TRP A 161 8.05 -0.56 -2.59
C TRP A 161 8.57 0.30 -1.43
N ILE A 162 7.99 0.14 -0.26
CA ILE A 162 8.41 0.78 0.98
C ILE A 162 9.90 0.54 1.24
N GLY A 163 10.35 -0.70 1.09
CA GLY A 163 11.76 -1.07 1.29
C GLY A 163 12.74 -0.38 0.35
N ASP A 164 12.32 0.07 -0.84
CA ASP A 164 13.16 0.88 -1.72
C ASP A 164 13.43 2.25 -1.08
N LEU A 165 12.39 2.87 -0.52
CA LEU A 165 12.50 4.16 0.16
C LEU A 165 13.29 4.05 1.46
N ASP A 166 13.00 3.06 2.30
CA ASP A 166 13.71 2.85 3.56
C ASP A 166 15.20 2.63 3.34
N TRP A 167 15.56 1.83 2.34
CA TRP A 167 16.95 1.53 2.00
C TRP A 167 17.74 2.78 1.60
N GLU A 168 17.18 3.60 0.71
CA GLU A 168 17.82 4.83 0.23
C GLU A 168 17.86 5.91 1.31
N ALA A 169 16.75 6.11 2.06
CA ALA A 169 16.65 7.15 3.07
C ALA A 169 17.56 6.87 4.28
N GLN A 170 17.70 5.61 4.67
CA GLN A 170 18.52 5.22 5.82
C GLN A 170 20.02 5.36 5.59
N GLN A 171 20.51 5.55 4.36
CA GLN A 171 21.89 5.96 4.10
C GLN A 171 22.21 7.33 4.74
N PHE A 172 21.18 8.12 5.01
CA PHE A 172 21.27 9.45 5.61
C PHE A 172 20.66 9.53 7.02
N GLY A 173 20.26 8.39 7.62
CA GLY A 173 19.55 8.37 8.89
C GLY A 173 18.19 9.04 8.82
N LEU A 174 17.54 8.99 7.67
CA LEU A 174 16.24 9.61 7.42
C LEU A 174 15.18 8.53 7.15
N ALA A 175 13.93 8.81 7.53
CA ALA A 175 12.77 7.99 7.20
C ALA A 175 11.50 8.86 7.12
N THR A 176 10.43 8.28 6.59
CA THR A 176 9.09 8.85 6.66
C THR A 176 8.10 7.75 7.05
N THR A 177 6.89 8.13 7.48
CA THR A 177 5.87 7.13 7.79
C THR A 177 5.52 6.33 6.54
N MET A 178 5.66 5.01 6.66
CA MET A 178 5.20 4.01 5.70
C MET A 178 4.58 2.84 6.48
N GLY A 179 4.07 1.83 5.77
CA GLY A 179 3.54 0.61 6.40
C GLY A 179 4.65 -0.27 7.01
N GLU A 180 4.26 -1.33 7.66
CA GLU A 180 5.13 -2.23 8.44
C GLU A 180 5.66 -3.43 7.66
N ILE A 181 5.36 -3.50 6.37
CA ILE A 181 5.79 -4.58 5.48
C ILE A 181 6.50 -3.98 4.29
N SER A 182 7.81 -4.18 4.18
CA SER A 182 8.69 -3.45 3.25
C SER A 182 8.40 -3.74 1.78
N ASN A 183 7.82 -4.88 1.44
CA ASN A 183 7.41 -5.23 0.06
C ASN A 183 5.98 -4.79 -0.30
N THR A 184 5.44 -3.80 0.43
CA THR A 184 4.20 -3.11 0.08
C THR A 184 4.49 -1.93 -0.85
N GLY A 185 3.62 -1.70 -1.85
CA GLY A 185 3.75 -0.57 -2.76
C GLY A 185 3.43 0.76 -2.10
N VAL A 186 4.27 1.76 -2.30
CA VAL A 186 4.11 3.11 -1.72
C VAL A 186 2.82 3.79 -2.18
N ALA A 187 2.43 3.58 -3.45
CA ALA A 187 1.32 4.31 -4.07
C ALA A 187 -0.03 4.03 -3.38
N GLY A 188 -0.49 2.79 -3.39
CA GLY A 188 -1.78 2.43 -2.80
C GLY A 188 -1.82 2.72 -1.30
N LEU A 189 -0.73 2.44 -0.60
CA LEU A 189 -0.60 2.72 0.83
C LEU A 189 -0.82 4.21 1.11
N THR A 190 -0.07 5.09 0.47
CA THR A 190 -0.11 6.55 0.72
C THR A 190 -1.44 7.17 0.32
N LEU A 191 -1.99 6.80 -0.84
CA LEU A 191 -3.25 7.36 -1.32
C LEU A 191 -4.44 7.01 -0.40
N GLY A 192 -4.39 5.88 0.30
CA GLY A 192 -5.40 5.49 1.29
C GLY A 192 -5.12 5.98 2.72
N GLY A 193 -3.93 6.56 2.98
CA GLY A 193 -3.52 7.02 4.30
C GLY A 193 -2.10 6.59 4.66
N GLY A 194 -1.89 5.33 4.99
CA GLY A 194 -0.59 4.73 5.33
C GLY A 194 -0.24 4.81 6.80
N TYR A 195 -0.62 3.76 7.55
CA TYR A 195 -0.25 3.52 8.95
C TYR A 195 1.07 2.76 9.04
N GLY A 196 1.75 2.84 10.18
CA GLY A 196 2.97 2.10 10.50
C GLY A 196 3.78 2.71 11.63
N TRP A 197 4.98 2.18 11.91
CA TRP A 197 5.80 2.45 13.09
C TRP A 197 6.08 3.92 13.41
N LEU A 198 6.02 4.81 12.43
CA LEU A 198 6.29 6.24 12.61
C LEU A 198 5.03 7.10 12.66
N ALA A 199 3.83 6.50 12.48
CA ALA A 199 2.60 7.26 12.31
C ALA A 199 2.20 8.07 13.55
N ARG A 200 2.38 7.52 14.75
CA ARG A 200 2.11 8.23 16.00
C ARG A 200 2.98 9.47 16.20
N ARG A 201 4.22 9.42 15.71
CA ARG A 201 5.18 10.52 15.84
C ARG A 201 5.08 11.54 14.70
N HIS A 202 4.85 11.10 13.48
CA HIS A 202 4.98 11.94 12.28
C HIS A 202 3.70 12.04 11.43
N GLY A 203 2.57 11.47 11.88
CA GLY A 203 1.34 11.38 11.09
C GLY A 203 1.39 10.24 10.09
N LEU A 204 0.32 10.07 9.33
CA LEU A 204 0.21 9.05 8.29
C LEU A 204 1.16 9.30 7.12
N ALA A 205 1.38 8.32 6.24
CA ALA A 205 2.19 8.51 5.03
C ALA A 205 1.67 9.66 4.17
N CYS A 206 0.36 9.80 4.02
CA CYS A 206 -0.26 10.90 3.27
C CYS A 206 -0.11 12.29 3.94
N ASP A 207 0.15 12.36 5.24
CA ASP A 207 0.41 13.62 5.95
C ASP A 207 1.85 14.11 5.69
N ASN A 208 2.75 13.20 5.33
CA ASN A 208 4.12 13.47 4.95
C ASN A 208 4.30 13.72 3.44
N LEU A 209 3.22 13.60 2.66
CA LEU A 209 3.24 13.88 1.23
C LEU A 209 3.37 15.39 0.99
N LEU A 210 4.31 15.78 0.14
CA LEU A 210 4.55 17.17 -0.28
C LEU A 210 3.89 17.45 -1.63
N ALA A 211 4.04 16.53 -2.57
CA ALA A 211 3.48 16.64 -3.91
C ALA A 211 3.42 15.28 -4.61
N VAL A 212 2.66 15.21 -5.70
CA VAL A 212 2.68 14.08 -6.64
C VAL A 212 2.61 14.58 -8.09
N ASP A 213 3.08 13.73 -9.02
CA ASP A 213 2.78 13.84 -10.44
C ASP A 213 1.70 12.82 -10.78
N LEU A 214 0.53 13.28 -11.20
CA LEU A 214 -0.68 12.47 -11.36
C LEU A 214 -1.22 12.58 -12.79
N ILE A 215 -1.59 11.45 -13.36
CA ILE A 215 -2.30 11.38 -14.63
C ILE A 215 -3.81 11.22 -14.35
N THR A 216 -4.58 12.21 -14.78
CA THR A 216 -6.04 12.27 -14.63
C THR A 216 -6.79 11.35 -15.60
N ALA A 217 -8.10 11.19 -15.44
CA ALA A 217 -8.93 10.35 -16.32
C ALA A 217 -8.98 10.83 -17.78
N ASP A 218 -8.71 12.11 -18.03
CA ASP A 218 -8.58 12.66 -19.39
C ASP A 218 -7.17 12.53 -19.99
N GLY A 219 -6.24 11.89 -19.25
CA GLY A 219 -4.88 11.60 -19.70
C GLY A 219 -3.88 12.74 -19.49
N LYS A 220 -4.25 13.81 -18.78
CA LYS A 220 -3.35 14.95 -18.50
C LYS A 220 -2.43 14.65 -17.32
N LEU A 221 -1.17 15.02 -17.44
CA LEU A 221 -0.22 15.01 -16.33
C LEU A 221 -0.34 16.33 -15.55
N LEU A 222 -0.62 16.22 -14.27
CA LEU A 222 -0.69 17.34 -13.33
C LEU A 222 0.34 17.20 -12.22
N ARG A 223 0.97 18.32 -11.85
CA ARG A 223 1.61 18.46 -10.55
C ARG A 223 0.54 18.78 -9.52
N VAL A 224 0.51 18.04 -8.41
CA VAL A 224 -0.51 18.14 -7.37
C VAL A 224 0.17 18.33 -6.03
N SER A 225 -0.04 19.49 -5.39
CA SER A 225 0.58 19.89 -4.12
C SER A 225 -0.33 20.87 -3.36
N LYS A 226 0.13 21.40 -2.24
CA LYS A 226 -0.60 22.48 -1.53
C LYS A 226 -0.76 23.74 -2.35
N SER A 227 0.17 24.04 -3.26
CA SER A 227 0.15 25.23 -4.14
C SER A 227 -0.44 24.95 -5.51
N ASP A 228 -0.36 23.70 -5.97
CA ASP A 228 -0.78 23.30 -7.30
C ASP A 228 -1.90 22.26 -7.20
N ASN A 229 -3.08 22.58 -7.72
CA ASN A 229 -4.27 21.74 -7.61
C ASN A 229 -4.60 21.33 -6.15
N PRO A 230 -4.79 22.29 -5.21
CA PRO A 230 -4.88 22.01 -3.77
C PRO A 230 -6.09 21.14 -3.39
N ASP A 231 -7.19 21.23 -4.10
CA ASP A 231 -8.38 20.39 -3.87
C ASP A 231 -8.11 18.92 -4.24
N LEU A 232 -7.43 18.70 -5.36
CA LEU A 232 -7.00 17.36 -5.75
C LEU A 232 -5.95 16.81 -4.77
N PHE A 233 -5.02 17.67 -4.28
CA PHE A 233 -4.07 17.30 -3.24
C PHE A 233 -4.76 16.89 -1.94
N TRP A 234 -5.83 17.57 -1.58
CA TRP A 234 -6.67 17.17 -0.44
C TRP A 234 -7.31 15.80 -0.68
N ALA A 235 -7.90 15.57 -1.86
CA ALA A 235 -8.64 14.37 -2.20
C ALA A 235 -7.77 13.10 -2.23
N ILE A 236 -6.56 13.18 -2.80
CA ILE A 236 -5.66 12.02 -2.91
C ILE A 236 -5.01 11.61 -1.57
N ARG A 237 -5.13 12.43 -0.53
CA ARG A 237 -4.66 12.11 0.81
C ARG A 237 -5.74 11.42 1.63
N GLY A 238 -6.03 10.14 1.28
CA GLY A 238 -7.03 9.28 1.90
C GLY A 238 -8.17 8.85 0.97
N GLY A 239 -8.39 9.55 -0.15
CA GLY A 239 -9.41 9.17 -1.14
C GLY A 239 -8.99 8.02 -2.05
N GLY A 240 -7.80 7.45 -1.86
CA GLY A 240 -7.30 6.34 -2.67
C GLY A 240 -7.01 6.70 -4.11
N GLY A 241 -6.94 5.70 -4.97
CA GLY A 241 -6.67 5.83 -6.41
C GLY A 241 -7.87 6.32 -7.25
N ASN A 242 -8.86 6.97 -6.65
CA ASN A 242 -10.10 7.38 -7.32
C ASN A 242 -9.95 8.52 -8.34
N PHE A 243 -8.87 9.30 -8.28
CA PHE A 243 -8.74 10.56 -9.02
C PHE A 243 -7.73 10.51 -10.17
N GLY A 244 -6.97 9.42 -10.29
CA GLY A 244 -5.93 9.28 -11.29
C GLY A 244 -4.86 8.28 -10.92
N VAL A 245 -3.84 8.18 -11.78
CA VAL A 245 -2.67 7.33 -11.61
C VAL A 245 -1.46 8.18 -11.24
N VAL A 246 -0.88 7.96 -10.07
CA VAL A 246 0.30 8.70 -9.63
C VAL A 246 1.57 8.03 -10.15
N SER A 247 2.36 8.78 -10.91
CA SER A 247 3.64 8.33 -11.47
C SER A 247 4.83 8.59 -10.53
N SER A 248 4.75 9.63 -9.69
CA SER A 248 5.80 10.04 -8.76
C SER A 248 5.21 10.67 -7.51
N PHE A 249 5.81 10.38 -6.37
CA PHE A 249 5.49 10.94 -5.05
C PHE A 249 6.69 11.72 -4.53
N GLU A 250 6.45 12.82 -3.82
CA GLU A 250 7.46 13.57 -3.09
C GLU A 250 7.10 13.60 -1.60
N TYR A 251 7.97 13.04 -0.75
CA TYR A 251 7.75 12.94 0.69
C TYR A 251 8.70 13.82 1.47
N ARG A 252 8.20 14.32 2.61
CA ARG A 252 9.04 14.82 3.70
C ARG A 252 9.67 13.67 4.44
N LEU A 253 10.97 13.80 4.74
CA LEU A 253 11.71 12.85 5.56
C LEU A 253 12.01 13.45 6.94
N HIS A 254 12.15 12.57 7.92
CA HIS A 254 12.45 12.89 9.32
C HIS A 254 13.72 12.20 9.76
N GLN A 255 14.41 12.77 10.76
CA GLN A 255 15.56 12.13 11.38
C GLN A 255 15.07 10.92 12.21
N VAL A 256 15.34 9.73 11.74
CA VAL A 256 15.02 8.44 12.38
C VAL A 256 16.10 7.44 12.06
N GLY A 257 16.54 6.72 13.08
CA GLY A 257 17.57 5.70 12.90
C GLY A 257 19.01 6.25 12.91
N PRO A 258 19.99 5.45 12.41
CA PRO A 258 19.78 4.12 11.80
C PRO A 258 19.28 3.05 12.78
N LYS A 259 19.37 3.26 14.09
CA LYS A 259 18.87 2.33 15.11
C LYS A 259 17.68 2.91 15.87
N VAL A 260 16.74 2.02 16.16
CA VAL A 260 15.56 2.25 16.99
C VAL A 260 15.47 1.21 18.09
N LEU A 261 14.78 1.51 19.17
CA LEU A 261 14.50 0.53 20.22
C LEU A 261 13.23 -0.22 19.86
N ALA A 262 13.31 -1.49 19.48
CA ALA A 262 12.18 -2.26 18.98
C ALA A 262 12.28 -3.74 19.34
N GLY A 263 11.17 -4.43 19.31
CA GLY A 263 11.02 -5.86 19.58
C GLY A 263 9.69 -6.17 20.23
N ASP A 264 9.56 -7.37 20.77
CA ASP A 264 8.31 -7.95 21.18
C ASP A 264 8.30 -8.27 22.68
N LEU A 265 7.13 -8.09 23.31
CA LEU A 265 6.76 -8.69 24.56
C LEU A 265 5.73 -9.80 24.29
N ALA A 266 6.06 -11.04 24.60
CA ALA A 266 5.16 -12.18 24.42
C ALA A 266 4.53 -12.55 25.76
N TYR A 267 3.20 -12.73 25.77
CA TYR A 267 2.42 -13.07 26.94
C TYR A 267 1.72 -14.42 26.72
N ALA A 268 1.77 -15.28 27.73
CA ALA A 268 1.07 -16.57 27.66
C ALA A 268 -0.45 -16.37 27.46
N PRO A 269 -1.16 -17.33 26.85
CA PRO A 269 -2.61 -17.24 26.61
C PRO A 269 -3.44 -16.85 27.85
N ALA A 270 -3.08 -17.37 29.01
CA ALA A 270 -3.76 -17.04 30.27
C ALA A 270 -3.61 -15.57 30.70
N GLN A 271 -2.61 -14.86 30.18
CA GLN A 271 -2.29 -13.46 30.51
C GLN A 271 -2.91 -12.46 29.51
N THR A 272 -3.59 -12.95 28.46
CA THR A 272 -4.10 -12.10 27.37
C THR A 272 -4.91 -10.92 27.89
N ARG A 273 -5.86 -11.14 28.78
CA ARG A 273 -6.69 -10.08 29.35
C ARG A 273 -5.86 -9.07 30.10
N ASP A 274 -5.04 -9.53 31.05
CA ASP A 274 -4.25 -8.64 31.92
C ASP A 274 -3.28 -7.80 31.09
N ALA A 275 -2.67 -8.37 30.04
CA ALA A 275 -1.78 -7.64 29.14
C ALA A 275 -2.52 -6.58 28.29
N LEU A 276 -3.71 -6.87 27.80
CA LEU A 276 -4.55 -5.93 27.06
C LEU A 276 -5.01 -4.78 27.98
N GLU A 277 -5.45 -5.08 29.20
CA GLU A 277 -5.85 -4.07 30.20
C GLU A 277 -4.66 -3.19 30.63
N GLN A 278 -3.50 -3.79 30.89
CA GLN A 278 -2.27 -3.05 31.18
C GLN A 278 -1.94 -2.07 30.04
N TYR A 279 -2.01 -2.54 28.79
CA TYR A 279 -1.69 -1.68 27.64
C TYR A 279 -2.74 -0.58 27.45
N ALA A 280 -4.01 -0.83 27.68
CA ALA A 280 -5.05 0.19 27.62
C ALA A 280 -4.77 1.37 28.56
N HIS A 281 -4.36 1.06 29.79
CA HIS A 281 -3.94 2.09 30.76
C HIS A 281 -2.65 2.82 30.33
N PHE A 282 -1.70 2.09 29.77
CA PHE A 282 -0.44 2.64 29.29
C PHE A 282 -0.64 3.52 28.05
N ALA A 283 -1.44 3.09 27.11
CA ALA A 283 -1.65 3.75 25.81
C ALA A 283 -2.12 5.21 25.96
N ALA A 284 -2.96 5.50 26.97
CA ALA A 284 -3.44 6.85 27.26
C ALA A 284 -2.31 7.86 27.57
N ARG A 285 -1.12 7.38 27.96
CA ARG A 285 0.05 8.19 28.33
C ARG A 285 1.30 7.86 27.52
N ALA A 286 1.16 6.98 26.54
CA ALA A 286 2.28 6.54 25.71
C ALA A 286 2.88 7.73 24.94
N PRO A 287 4.22 7.91 24.93
CA PRO A 287 4.85 8.96 24.16
C PRO A 287 4.60 8.74 22.65
N ARG A 288 4.63 9.82 21.87
CA ARG A 288 4.34 9.77 20.43
C ARG A 288 5.40 8.99 19.65
N GLU A 289 6.61 8.94 20.18
CA GLU A 289 7.74 8.18 19.64
C GLU A 289 7.55 6.67 19.72
N LEU A 290 6.60 6.20 20.54
CA LEU A 290 6.29 4.79 20.71
C LEU A 290 5.08 4.39 19.88
N SER A 291 5.28 3.45 18.96
CA SER A 291 4.22 2.70 18.28
C SER A 291 4.18 1.28 18.81
N GLY A 292 2.97 0.70 18.83
CA GLY A 292 2.77 -0.66 19.30
C GLY A 292 1.57 -1.31 18.64
N GLU A 293 1.65 -2.61 18.45
CA GLU A 293 0.56 -3.43 17.97
C GLU A 293 0.48 -4.75 18.70
N PHE A 294 -0.72 -5.20 18.99
CA PHE A 294 -0.97 -6.56 19.44
C PHE A 294 -1.30 -7.47 18.28
N SER A 295 -0.76 -8.69 18.34
CA SER A 295 -1.14 -9.77 17.44
C SER A 295 -1.29 -11.08 18.22
N TRP A 296 -2.26 -11.93 17.82
CA TRP A 296 -2.35 -13.32 18.24
C TRP A 296 -3.17 -14.15 17.25
N GLY A 297 -3.10 -15.47 17.35
CA GLY A 297 -3.85 -16.41 16.54
C GLY A 297 -3.20 -16.75 15.21
N GLY A 298 -3.98 -17.20 14.23
CA GLY A 298 -3.47 -17.65 12.94
C GLY A 298 -2.65 -18.94 13.03
N ALA A 299 -1.42 -18.93 12.53
CA ALA A 299 -0.58 -20.13 12.44
C ALA A 299 -0.22 -20.74 13.81
N GLU A 300 -0.20 -19.94 14.87
CA GLU A 300 0.06 -20.40 16.24
C GLU A 300 -1.19 -21.00 16.91
N GLY A 301 -2.36 -20.78 16.31
CA GLY A 301 -3.63 -21.30 16.81
C GLY A 301 -4.11 -20.62 18.10
N PRO A 302 -5.12 -21.23 18.76
CA PRO A 302 -5.74 -20.64 19.97
C PRO A 302 -4.82 -20.60 21.18
N ASP A 303 -3.81 -21.47 21.23
CA ASP A 303 -2.84 -21.57 22.32
C ASP A 303 -1.58 -20.70 22.08
N GLY A 304 -1.54 -19.96 21.01
CA GLY A 304 -0.45 -19.03 20.69
C GLY A 304 -0.37 -17.86 21.68
N ASP A 305 0.83 -17.37 21.87
CA ASP A 305 1.10 -16.20 22.72
C ASP A 305 0.40 -14.95 22.16
N LEU A 306 -0.01 -14.04 23.04
CA LEU A 306 -0.31 -12.66 22.69
C LEU A 306 1.03 -11.92 22.53
N THR A 307 1.31 -11.40 21.36
CA THR A 307 2.52 -10.62 21.10
C THR A 307 2.19 -9.14 21.06
N LEU A 308 2.93 -8.33 21.83
CA LEU A 308 2.94 -6.88 21.73
C LEU A 308 4.26 -6.45 21.08
N SER A 309 4.19 -6.10 19.80
CA SER A 309 5.32 -5.56 19.05
C SER A 309 5.43 -4.06 19.27
N LEU A 310 6.62 -3.56 19.55
CA LEU A 310 6.89 -2.18 19.92
C LEU A 310 8.04 -1.60 19.11
N CYS A 311 7.91 -0.33 18.72
CA CYS A 311 8.98 0.45 18.10
C CYS A 311 9.01 1.86 18.69
N TYR A 312 10.12 2.20 19.34
CA TYR A 312 10.38 3.55 19.86
C TYR A 312 11.40 4.25 18.95
N SER A 313 10.95 5.29 18.27
CA SER A 313 11.70 6.02 17.25
C SER A 313 12.44 7.26 17.75
N GLY A 314 12.42 7.53 19.07
CA GLY A 314 13.12 8.63 19.74
C GLY A 314 14.51 8.24 20.26
N ASP A 315 15.02 9.00 21.25
CA ASP A 315 16.27 8.63 21.96
C ASP A 315 16.09 7.29 22.68
N PRO A 316 16.96 6.29 22.45
CA PRO A 316 16.81 4.97 23.05
C PRO A 316 16.78 4.99 24.59
N LYS A 317 17.48 5.93 25.25
CA LYS A 317 17.47 6.04 26.73
C LYS A 317 16.11 6.46 27.26
N ASP A 318 15.41 7.32 26.53
CA ASP A 318 14.04 7.73 26.89
C ASP A 318 13.05 6.61 26.54
N GLY A 319 13.32 5.84 25.47
CA GLY A 319 12.58 4.63 25.13
C GLY A 319 12.63 3.57 26.22
N GLU A 320 13.81 3.31 26.80
CA GLU A 320 13.95 2.38 27.91
C GLU A 320 13.12 2.81 29.13
N LYS A 321 13.10 4.11 29.46
CA LYS A 321 12.24 4.64 30.54
C LYS A 321 10.75 4.51 30.20
N ALA A 322 10.38 4.82 28.97
CA ALA A 322 8.99 4.75 28.51
C ALA A 322 8.43 3.33 28.58
N LEU A 323 9.26 2.32 28.34
CA LEU A 323 8.85 0.91 28.33
C LEU A 323 8.81 0.27 29.73
N GLN A 324 9.37 0.90 30.76
CA GLN A 324 9.39 0.34 32.13
C GLN A 324 8.01 -0.10 32.64
N PRO A 325 6.91 0.69 32.48
CA PRO A 325 5.60 0.27 32.96
C PRO A 325 5.11 -1.04 32.32
N LEU A 326 5.46 -1.30 31.05
CA LEU A 326 5.08 -2.53 30.36
C LEU A 326 5.92 -3.73 30.81
N ARG A 327 7.20 -3.51 31.18
CA ARG A 327 8.10 -4.56 31.65
C ARG A 327 7.90 -4.94 33.11
N THR A 328 7.40 -4.00 33.94
CA THR A 328 7.24 -4.21 35.39
C THR A 328 5.82 -4.60 35.81
N GLY A 329 4.84 -4.48 34.92
CA GLY A 329 3.44 -4.85 35.18
C GLY A 329 3.21 -6.35 34.99
N VAL A 330 2.37 -6.72 34.01
CA VAL A 330 2.17 -8.14 33.63
C VAL A 330 3.50 -8.67 33.08
N LYS A 331 4.04 -9.70 33.74
CA LYS A 331 5.34 -10.25 33.36
C LYS A 331 5.24 -10.97 32.02
N ALA A 332 5.86 -10.45 30.99
CA ALA A 332 6.00 -11.11 29.71
C ALA A 332 6.78 -12.43 29.86
N ARG A 333 6.39 -13.44 29.10
CA ARG A 333 7.07 -14.72 28.96
C ARG A 333 8.40 -14.57 28.24
N ALA A 334 8.45 -13.65 27.27
CA ALA A 334 9.66 -13.27 26.55
C ALA A 334 9.68 -11.77 26.29
N ASP A 335 10.88 -11.18 26.32
CA ASP A 335 11.17 -9.79 25.97
C ASP A 335 12.35 -9.77 25.00
N SER A 336 12.10 -9.38 23.75
CA SER A 336 13.12 -9.28 22.69
C SER A 336 13.50 -7.83 22.36
N ILE A 337 12.99 -6.85 23.13
CA ILE A 337 13.19 -5.42 22.86
C ILE A 337 14.66 -5.05 23.03
N ARG A 338 15.26 -4.52 21.98
CA ARG A 338 16.66 -4.09 21.92
C ARG A 338 16.87 -3.02 20.85
N LEU A 339 18.05 -2.42 20.81
CA LEU A 339 18.47 -1.59 19.68
C LEU A 339 18.60 -2.44 18.42
N GLN A 340 17.86 -2.06 17.38
CA GLN A 340 17.84 -2.73 16.09
C GLN A 340 17.96 -1.70 14.95
N ASP A 341 18.43 -2.13 13.78
CA ASP A 341 18.38 -1.30 12.59
C ASP A 341 16.93 -1.05 12.16
N TYR A 342 16.59 0.20 11.86
CA TYR A 342 15.22 0.56 11.44
C TYR A 342 14.77 -0.23 10.22
N VAL A 343 15.67 -0.45 9.24
CA VAL A 343 15.37 -1.28 8.06
C VAL A 343 15.04 -2.73 8.45
N ALA A 344 15.69 -3.27 9.48
CA ALA A 344 15.40 -4.62 9.96
C ALA A 344 14.00 -4.68 10.60
N VAL A 345 13.62 -3.66 11.37
CA VAL A 345 12.26 -3.55 11.94
C VAL A 345 11.19 -3.45 10.85
N GLN A 346 11.43 -2.63 9.81
CA GLN A 346 10.52 -2.49 8.66
C GLN A 346 10.37 -3.79 7.84
N ARG A 347 11.30 -4.71 7.96
CA ARG A 347 11.32 -5.99 7.23
C ARG A 347 10.91 -7.19 8.07
N GLN A 348 10.63 -7.02 9.36
CA GLN A 348 10.37 -8.15 10.26
C GLN A 348 9.14 -8.97 9.86
N TYR A 349 8.15 -8.34 9.21
CA TYR A 349 6.92 -9.00 8.72
C TYR A 349 6.96 -9.30 7.23
N ASP A 350 8.10 -9.16 6.57
CA ASP A 350 8.22 -9.47 5.15
C ASP A 350 7.97 -10.97 4.93
N GLY A 351 7.01 -11.26 4.10
CA GLY A 351 6.80 -12.56 3.48
C GLY A 351 7.23 -12.55 2.01
N PRO A 352 7.03 -13.65 1.29
CA PRO A 352 7.28 -13.68 -0.14
C PRO A 352 6.41 -12.63 -0.85
N PRO A 353 6.91 -12.02 -1.96
CA PRO A 353 6.17 -11.01 -2.72
C PRO A 353 4.81 -11.48 -3.25
N LEU A 354 4.65 -12.79 -3.42
CA LEU A 354 3.38 -13.45 -3.72
C LEU A 354 3.08 -14.45 -2.62
N SER A 355 1.95 -14.29 -1.94
CA SER A 355 1.52 -15.25 -0.93
C SER A 355 1.15 -16.60 -1.56
N SER A 356 1.46 -17.67 -0.88
CA SER A 356 0.95 -19.02 -1.18
C SER A 356 -0.44 -19.27 -0.58
N GLN A 357 -0.99 -18.31 0.14
CA GLN A 357 -2.22 -18.43 0.92
C GLN A 357 -3.33 -17.52 0.39
N ASN A 358 -4.56 -17.99 0.49
CA ASN A 358 -5.75 -17.18 0.40
C ASN A 358 -5.89 -16.39 1.70
N GLN A 359 -6.37 -15.15 1.63
CA GLN A 359 -6.53 -14.32 2.81
C GLN A 359 -7.81 -13.50 2.72
N TYR A 360 -8.48 -13.38 3.85
CA TYR A 360 -9.63 -12.49 4.00
C TYR A 360 -9.57 -11.79 5.35
N LEU A 361 -9.96 -10.53 5.37
CA LEU A 361 -9.95 -9.74 6.60
C LEU A 361 -11.10 -8.73 6.62
N LYS A 362 -11.44 -8.34 7.83
CA LYS A 362 -12.28 -7.19 8.19
C LYS A 362 -11.54 -6.34 9.18
N GLY A 363 -11.76 -5.02 9.14
CA GLY A 363 -11.14 -4.11 10.07
C GLY A 363 -12.01 -2.89 10.34
N GLY A 364 -11.72 -2.23 11.45
CA GLY A 364 -12.39 -1.00 11.88
C GLY A 364 -11.56 -0.25 12.90
N TYR A 365 -11.87 1.01 13.07
CA TYR A 365 -11.25 1.84 14.10
C TYR A 365 -11.95 1.63 15.44
N VAL A 366 -11.17 1.56 16.52
CA VAL A 366 -11.64 1.42 17.90
C VAL A 366 -11.26 2.68 18.65
N ALA A 367 -12.25 3.36 19.23
CA ALA A 367 -12.01 4.60 19.96
C ALA A 367 -11.37 4.33 21.32
N GLU A 368 -11.82 3.28 22.02
CA GLU A 368 -11.44 2.98 23.40
C GLU A 368 -11.37 1.48 23.64
N LEU A 369 -10.33 1.04 24.34
CA LEU A 369 -10.13 -0.34 24.75
C LEU A 369 -10.89 -0.63 26.06
N THR A 370 -12.13 -1.13 25.95
CA THR A 370 -12.98 -1.44 27.10
C THR A 370 -12.89 -2.92 27.49
N PRO A 371 -13.20 -3.28 28.76
CA PRO A 371 -13.30 -4.68 29.17
C PRO A 371 -14.25 -5.51 28.30
N ALA A 372 -15.39 -4.92 27.88
CA ALA A 372 -16.35 -5.58 27.00
C ALA A 372 -15.77 -5.87 25.59
N PHE A 373 -14.96 -4.95 25.08
CA PHE A 373 -14.25 -5.17 23.82
C PHE A 373 -13.24 -6.31 23.94
N PHE A 374 -12.47 -6.38 25.04
CA PHE A 374 -11.53 -7.48 25.26
C PHE A 374 -12.24 -8.84 25.37
N GLU A 375 -13.39 -8.87 26.08
CA GLU A 375 -14.22 -10.07 26.13
C GLU A 375 -14.63 -10.53 24.74
N ALA A 376 -15.15 -9.62 23.93
CA ALA A 376 -15.57 -9.96 22.57
C ALA A 376 -14.40 -10.52 21.74
N LEU A 377 -13.21 -9.86 21.78
CA LEU A 377 -12.03 -10.35 21.08
C LEU A 377 -11.60 -11.74 21.54
N ILE A 378 -11.49 -11.94 22.86
CA ILE A 378 -11.03 -13.21 23.43
C ILE A 378 -12.00 -14.33 23.10
N ASN A 379 -13.31 -14.10 23.27
CA ASN A 379 -14.33 -15.13 23.08
C ASN A 379 -14.55 -15.50 21.60
N GLU A 380 -14.40 -14.56 20.68
CA GLU A 380 -14.69 -14.81 19.25
C GLU A 380 -13.45 -15.25 18.48
N VAL A 381 -12.26 -14.76 18.83
CA VAL A 381 -11.05 -15.02 18.05
C VAL A 381 -10.25 -16.19 18.63
N ARG A 382 -10.00 -16.21 19.95
CA ARG A 382 -9.13 -17.20 20.55
C ARG A 382 -9.59 -18.67 20.35
N PRO A 383 -10.87 -19.03 20.44
CA PRO A 383 -11.30 -20.42 20.19
C PRO A 383 -11.16 -20.86 18.74
N ASN A 384 -10.95 -19.94 17.81
CA ASN A 384 -10.92 -20.22 16.39
C ASN A 384 -9.49 -20.20 15.86
N ALA A 385 -8.88 -21.37 15.72
CA ALA A 385 -7.49 -21.54 15.26
C ALA A 385 -7.17 -20.88 13.89
N LEU A 386 -8.20 -20.56 13.09
CA LEU A 386 -8.02 -19.91 11.80
C LEU A 386 -7.88 -18.40 11.91
N LEU A 387 -8.53 -17.79 12.92
CA LEU A 387 -8.59 -16.34 13.06
C LEU A 387 -7.33 -15.80 13.72
N SER A 388 -6.91 -14.65 13.24
CA SER A 388 -5.88 -13.81 13.85
C SER A 388 -6.38 -12.39 13.99
N ILE A 389 -5.81 -11.66 14.93
CA ILE A 389 -6.01 -10.21 15.04
C ILE A 389 -4.69 -9.46 14.93
N VAL A 390 -4.83 -8.21 14.48
CA VAL A 390 -3.87 -7.14 14.71
C VAL A 390 -4.62 -5.96 15.31
N LEU A 391 -4.15 -5.44 16.44
CA LEU A 391 -4.68 -4.26 17.11
C LEU A 391 -3.57 -3.22 17.21
N GLU A 392 -3.55 -2.27 16.27
CA GLU A 392 -2.52 -1.24 16.12
C GLU A 392 -2.89 0.00 16.94
N HIS A 393 -1.92 0.56 17.69
CA HIS A 393 -2.08 1.80 18.44
C HIS A 393 -1.89 3.01 17.51
N CYS A 394 -2.97 3.71 17.23
CA CYS A 394 -3.03 4.96 16.48
C CYS A 394 -2.83 6.19 17.38
N GLY A 395 -3.54 7.28 17.14
CA GLY A 395 -3.46 8.50 17.98
C GLY A 395 -2.18 9.32 17.74
N GLY A 396 -1.73 10.06 18.75
CA GLY A 396 -0.56 10.92 18.61
C GLY A 396 -0.73 11.98 17.53
N THR A 397 0.26 12.15 16.64
CA THR A 397 0.24 13.13 15.53
C THR A 397 -0.87 12.83 14.51
N ILE A 398 -1.35 11.59 14.41
CA ILE A 398 -2.51 11.27 13.56
C ILE A 398 -3.74 12.07 14.00
N SER A 399 -3.96 12.17 15.32
CA SER A 399 -5.10 12.88 15.90
C SER A 399 -4.94 14.41 15.94
N ASP A 400 -3.73 14.95 15.74
CA ASP A 400 -3.51 16.39 15.61
C ASP A 400 -4.02 16.94 14.26
N VAL A 401 -4.16 16.07 13.26
CA VAL A 401 -4.66 16.46 11.94
C VAL A 401 -6.18 16.52 11.96
N ALA A 402 -6.74 17.70 11.65
CA ALA A 402 -8.18 17.89 11.66
C ALA A 402 -8.87 16.93 10.65
N PRO A 403 -10.07 16.37 10.95
CA PRO A 403 -10.75 15.40 10.10
C PRO A 403 -11.08 15.90 8.68
N ASN A 404 -11.08 17.21 8.47
CA ASN A 404 -11.32 17.84 7.17
C ASN A 404 -10.05 18.34 6.47
N ALA A 405 -8.86 18.15 7.08
CA ALA A 405 -7.58 18.58 6.48
C ALA A 405 -7.10 17.66 5.35
N THR A 406 -7.63 16.45 5.30
CA THR A 406 -7.43 15.45 4.25
C THR A 406 -8.74 14.72 3.96
N ALA A 407 -8.76 13.80 3.03
CA ALA A 407 -9.95 12.98 2.76
C ALA A 407 -10.29 11.99 3.90
N ILE A 408 -9.35 11.72 4.82
CA ILE A 408 -9.54 10.80 5.96
C ILE A 408 -10.34 11.51 7.05
N ALA A 409 -11.55 11.02 7.31
CA ALA A 409 -12.43 11.56 8.37
C ALA A 409 -12.07 11.03 9.76
N HIS A 410 -11.57 9.78 9.85
CA HIS A 410 -11.24 9.10 11.10
C HIS A 410 -9.82 9.45 11.56
N ARG A 411 -9.73 10.38 12.51
CA ARG A 411 -8.45 10.89 13.07
C ARG A 411 -8.36 10.81 14.57
N SER A 412 -9.49 10.69 15.25
CA SER A 412 -9.58 10.69 16.71
C SER A 412 -9.46 9.31 17.35
N GLU A 413 -9.69 8.27 16.57
CA GLU A 413 -9.67 6.90 17.02
C GLU A 413 -8.25 6.48 17.44
N GLN A 414 -8.19 5.80 18.59
CA GLN A 414 -6.90 5.48 19.20
C GLN A 414 -6.33 4.15 18.73
N PHE A 415 -7.15 3.29 18.13
CA PHE A 415 -6.72 1.97 17.70
C PHE A 415 -7.34 1.59 16.35
N GLN A 416 -6.62 0.75 15.61
CA GLN A 416 -7.12 0.06 14.42
C GLN A 416 -7.12 -1.44 14.68
N LEU A 417 -8.26 -2.07 14.49
CA LEU A 417 -8.42 -3.51 14.62
C LEU A 417 -8.53 -4.17 13.26
N LEU A 418 -7.82 -5.29 13.07
CA LEU A 418 -7.99 -6.21 11.97
C LEU A 418 -8.32 -7.59 12.52
N VAL A 419 -9.33 -8.24 11.93
CA VAL A 419 -9.66 -9.68 12.14
C VAL A 419 -9.43 -10.36 10.80
N ALA A 420 -8.52 -11.30 10.74
CA ALA A 420 -8.04 -11.90 9.51
C ALA A 420 -8.06 -13.44 9.60
N ALA A 421 -8.11 -14.08 8.43
CA ALA A 421 -7.87 -15.50 8.28
C ALA A 421 -7.00 -15.77 7.06
N SER A 422 -6.16 -16.79 7.14
CA SER A 422 -5.29 -17.27 6.05
C SER A 422 -5.44 -18.77 5.89
N TRP A 423 -5.53 -19.26 4.64
CA TRP A 423 -5.69 -20.70 4.35
C TRP A 423 -5.09 -21.06 2.98
N LYS A 424 -4.88 -22.36 2.74
CA LYS A 424 -4.20 -22.85 1.53
C LYS A 424 -5.15 -23.23 0.40
N ASP A 425 -6.24 -23.92 0.72
CA ASP A 425 -7.14 -24.50 -0.27
C ASP A 425 -8.23 -23.49 -0.68
N ALA A 426 -8.36 -23.25 -1.98
CA ALA A 426 -9.40 -22.37 -2.51
C ALA A 426 -10.82 -22.94 -2.32
N ALA A 427 -10.98 -24.24 -2.14
CA ALA A 427 -12.26 -24.85 -1.84
C ALA A 427 -12.86 -24.34 -0.50
N ASP A 428 -12.02 -23.90 0.43
CA ASP A 428 -12.43 -23.38 1.73
C ASP A 428 -12.77 -21.88 1.72
N ASN A 429 -12.69 -21.20 0.57
CA ASN A 429 -12.85 -19.75 0.49
C ASN A 429 -14.15 -19.25 1.12
N GLU A 430 -15.31 -19.82 0.75
CA GLU A 430 -16.60 -19.36 1.25
C GLU A 430 -16.78 -19.67 2.76
N ALA A 431 -16.38 -20.86 3.20
CA ALA A 431 -16.47 -21.26 4.60
C ALA A 431 -15.60 -20.35 5.50
N ASN A 432 -14.37 -20.06 5.07
CA ASN A 432 -13.45 -19.23 5.85
C ASN A 432 -13.84 -17.74 5.85
N ARG A 433 -14.35 -17.23 4.74
CA ARG A 433 -14.95 -15.89 4.71
C ARG A 433 -16.14 -15.78 5.68
N ALA A 434 -17.03 -16.78 5.69
CA ALA A 434 -18.17 -16.81 6.61
C ALA A 434 -17.72 -16.81 8.08
N ARG A 435 -16.64 -17.51 8.43
CA ARG A 435 -16.06 -17.51 9.80
C ARG A 435 -15.56 -16.11 10.19
N VAL A 436 -14.83 -15.41 9.30
CA VAL A 436 -14.39 -14.03 9.57
C VAL A 436 -15.59 -13.11 9.74
N HIS A 437 -16.63 -13.23 8.88
CA HIS A 437 -17.85 -12.44 9.02
C HIS A 437 -18.56 -12.69 10.35
N ALA A 438 -18.75 -13.94 10.76
CA ALA A 438 -19.44 -14.28 12.01
C ALA A 438 -18.73 -13.69 13.25
N ALA A 439 -17.40 -13.73 13.29
CA ALA A 439 -16.63 -13.07 14.35
C ALA A 439 -16.73 -11.55 14.26
N TRP A 440 -16.57 -11.00 13.04
CA TRP A 440 -16.63 -9.56 12.81
C TRP A 440 -17.98 -8.95 13.19
N ASP A 441 -19.09 -9.61 12.91
CA ASP A 441 -20.45 -9.11 13.24
C ASP A 441 -20.63 -8.83 14.72
N LYS A 442 -19.98 -9.61 15.60
CA LYS A 442 -19.99 -9.40 17.05
C LYS A 442 -19.01 -8.32 17.51
N ILE A 443 -17.84 -8.23 16.87
CA ILE A 443 -16.77 -7.32 17.24
C ILE A 443 -17.01 -5.91 16.66
N SER A 444 -17.62 -5.82 15.49
CA SER A 444 -17.83 -4.54 14.78
C SER A 444 -18.65 -3.51 15.54
N THR A 445 -19.48 -3.95 16.53
CA THR A 445 -20.24 -3.06 17.42
C THR A 445 -19.35 -2.12 18.25
N PHE A 446 -18.06 -2.45 18.40
CA PHE A 446 -17.05 -1.64 19.11
C PHE A 446 -16.24 -0.75 18.15
N THR A 447 -16.55 -0.75 16.84
CA THR A 447 -15.74 -0.06 15.83
C THR A 447 -16.52 1.05 15.13
N ASN A 448 -15.77 2.06 14.65
CA ASN A 448 -16.27 3.14 13.81
C ASN A 448 -15.46 3.17 12.51
N GLY A 449 -16.13 3.23 11.34
CA GLY A 449 -15.43 3.30 10.05
C GLY A 449 -14.35 2.21 9.86
N PHE A 450 -13.47 2.44 8.88
CA PHE A 450 -12.39 1.49 8.56
C PHE A 450 -11.29 2.12 7.71
N TYR A 451 -10.11 1.50 7.73
CA TYR A 451 -9.02 1.84 6.82
C TYR A 451 -9.27 1.28 5.42
N VAL A 452 -9.36 2.14 4.42
CA VAL A 452 -9.78 1.78 3.04
C VAL A 452 -8.85 0.77 2.35
N ASN A 453 -7.59 0.71 2.74
CA ASN A 453 -6.62 -0.23 2.15
C ASN A 453 -6.77 -1.67 2.68
N LEU A 454 -7.38 -1.85 3.85
CA LEU A 454 -7.45 -3.13 4.58
C LEU A 454 -8.88 -3.63 4.77
N ASN A 455 -9.83 -3.18 3.95
CA ASN A 455 -11.21 -3.65 4.08
C ASN A 455 -11.88 -3.86 2.73
N THR A 456 -12.73 -4.88 2.69
CA THR A 456 -13.69 -5.07 1.60
C THR A 456 -15.06 -4.63 2.10
N ALA A 457 -15.56 -3.51 1.60
CA ALA A 457 -16.82 -2.91 2.01
C ALA A 457 -17.76 -2.76 0.81
N ASP A 458 -19.06 -2.79 1.08
CA ASP A 458 -20.06 -2.39 0.09
C ASP A 458 -20.05 -0.88 -0.12
N GLN A 459 -20.78 -0.41 -1.14
CA GLN A 459 -20.76 1.00 -1.52
C GLN A 459 -21.32 1.90 -0.40
N LYS A 460 -22.33 1.43 0.34
CA LYS A 460 -22.92 2.20 1.43
C LYS A 460 -21.88 2.40 2.56
N ALA A 461 -21.21 1.33 2.95
CA ALA A 461 -20.17 1.40 3.97
C ALA A 461 -18.98 2.30 3.54
N VAL A 462 -18.59 2.27 2.25
CA VAL A 462 -17.58 3.19 1.70
C VAL A 462 -18.06 4.63 1.80
N ASP A 463 -19.28 4.90 1.41
CA ASP A 463 -19.87 6.25 1.47
C ASP A 463 -19.94 6.77 2.92
N ASP A 464 -20.39 5.93 3.85
CA ASP A 464 -20.50 6.26 5.28
C ASP A 464 -19.10 6.50 5.89
N ASN A 465 -18.08 5.75 5.46
CA ASN A 465 -16.70 5.85 5.96
C ASN A 465 -16.04 7.21 5.68
N TYR A 466 -16.40 7.86 4.57
CA TYR A 466 -15.90 9.21 4.27
C TYR A 466 -16.64 10.30 5.07
N GLY A 467 -17.77 9.98 5.70
CA GLY A 467 -18.52 10.87 6.58
C GLY A 467 -18.75 12.26 5.98
N PRO A 468 -18.40 13.35 6.70
CA PRO A 468 -18.60 14.72 6.22
C PRO A 468 -17.76 15.07 4.98
N ASN A 469 -16.69 14.31 4.68
CA ASN A 469 -15.81 14.56 3.54
C ASN A 469 -16.37 14.02 2.22
N ARG A 470 -17.38 13.14 2.29
CA ARG A 470 -17.95 12.45 1.11
C ARG A 470 -18.46 13.42 0.03
N ALA A 471 -19.22 14.46 0.41
CA ALA A 471 -19.78 15.40 -0.55
C ALA A 471 -18.69 16.11 -1.38
N ARG A 472 -17.63 16.58 -0.72
CA ARG A 472 -16.47 17.20 -1.39
C ARG A 472 -15.75 16.22 -2.29
N LEU A 473 -15.52 14.99 -1.82
CA LEU A 473 -14.92 13.93 -2.63
C LEU A 473 -15.71 13.62 -3.89
N SER A 474 -17.05 13.50 -3.79
CA SER A 474 -17.93 13.25 -4.94
C SER A 474 -17.94 14.40 -5.94
N ALA A 475 -17.88 15.65 -5.48
CA ALA A 475 -17.76 16.83 -6.35
C ALA A 475 -16.43 16.84 -7.11
N LEU A 476 -15.32 16.60 -6.42
CA LEU A 476 -13.99 16.50 -7.04
C LEU A 476 -13.89 15.28 -7.98
N LYS A 477 -14.53 14.16 -7.64
CA LYS A 477 -14.62 13.01 -8.54
C LYS A 477 -15.34 13.36 -9.83
N LYS A 478 -16.42 14.16 -9.78
CA LYS A 478 -17.12 14.65 -10.98
C LYS A 478 -16.24 15.55 -11.84
N GLU A 479 -15.38 16.34 -11.21
CA GLU A 479 -14.45 17.23 -11.93
C GLU A 479 -13.33 16.44 -12.62
N TYR A 480 -12.64 15.51 -11.89
CA TYR A 480 -11.43 14.85 -12.37
C TYR A 480 -11.67 13.50 -13.04
N ASP A 481 -12.77 12.83 -12.75
CA ASP A 481 -13.16 11.54 -13.35
C ASP A 481 -14.68 11.37 -13.45
N PRO A 482 -15.35 12.18 -14.29
CA PRO A 482 -16.81 12.16 -14.41
C PRO A 482 -17.40 10.83 -14.92
N ALA A 483 -16.62 10.07 -15.70
CA ALA A 483 -17.00 8.74 -16.18
C ALA A 483 -16.80 7.63 -15.14
N ASN A 484 -16.22 7.96 -13.98
CA ASN A 484 -15.82 6.99 -12.97
C ASN A 484 -14.95 5.87 -13.55
N LEU A 485 -13.92 6.25 -14.32
CA LEU A 485 -12.95 5.34 -14.93
C LEU A 485 -12.18 4.57 -13.84
N PHE A 486 -11.71 5.28 -12.81
CA PHE A 486 -10.95 4.71 -11.69
C PHE A 486 -11.86 4.22 -10.56
N ARG A 487 -12.79 3.30 -10.89
CA ARG A 487 -13.78 2.77 -9.94
C ARG A 487 -13.33 1.57 -9.12
N LEU A 488 -12.27 0.87 -9.55
CA LEU A 488 -11.74 -0.27 -8.81
C LEU A 488 -10.86 0.20 -7.65
N ASN A 489 -11.54 0.73 -6.64
CA ASN A 489 -11.03 1.27 -5.38
C ASN A 489 -12.13 1.13 -4.31
N ALA A 490 -11.93 1.66 -3.10
CA ALA A 490 -13.05 2.12 -2.27
C ALA A 490 -13.73 3.26 -3.05
N ASN A 491 -14.74 2.93 -3.87
CA ASN A 491 -15.17 3.77 -4.99
C ASN A 491 -15.90 5.04 -4.52
N ILE A 492 -15.34 6.19 -4.85
CA ILE A 492 -15.99 7.49 -4.70
C ILE A 492 -16.76 7.75 -6.00
N ARG A 493 -18.10 7.74 -5.92
CA ARG A 493 -18.93 8.03 -7.08
C ARG A 493 -18.98 9.52 -7.38
N PRO A 494 -18.93 9.92 -8.67
CA PRO A 494 -19.17 11.33 -9.06
C PRO A 494 -20.52 11.82 -8.54
N SER A 495 -20.61 13.09 -8.14
CA SER A 495 -21.90 13.70 -7.82
C SER A 495 -22.78 13.77 -9.07
N THR A 496 -24.07 13.63 -8.90
CA THR A 496 -25.09 13.80 -9.96
C THR A 496 -25.07 15.19 -10.58
#